data_84bdd29e49e926c7af9327d8d778c0c0
#
_entry.id   84bdd29e49e926c7af9327d8d778c0c0
#
_cell.length_a   1.000
_cell.length_b   1.000
_cell.length_c   1.000
_cell.angle_alpha   90.00
_cell.angle_beta   90.00
_cell.angle_gamma   90.00
#
_symmetry.space_group_name_H-M   'P 1'
#
loop_
_entity.id
_entity.type
_entity.pdbx_description
1 polymer ?
#
loop_
_entity_poly.entity_id
_entity_poly.type
_entity_poly.pdbx_seq_one_letter_code
_entity_poly.pdbx_strand_id
1 'polypeptide(L)'
;MCKVCGVSRSGYYKHLATEDIRTNKEAEKVILINKIKKIHIDSRKTYGSPRIAATLNANGHIASQKRVAKLMKENSIQAISYKKFRSKSKASNESIEENLIKNLKVDAPNQIWVTDITYIWTKKRWMYLSSIMDLYSRKIIAHIIDDRMDSSLVVNTLKLAISRRGLAENLILHSDKGSQYRSNIFKQLLKKNNIKQSMCGKGNCYDNAAMESFHSSLKKEQIYPNPILDQKETQLQIFDYIEGFYNKNRLHSSLDYVSPEVFEEKYLENVS
;
A
#
# COMPACT_ATOMS: atom_id res chain seq x y z
N MET A 1 -49.88 -33.64 -9.62
CA MET A 1 -48.48 -33.24 -9.71
C MET A 1 -47.90 -32.89 -8.33
N CYS A 2 -48.32 -31.83 -7.58
CA CYS A 2 -47.74 -31.48 -6.26
C CYS A 2 -47.71 -32.63 -5.24
N LYS A 3 -48.72 -33.49 -5.16
CA LYS A 3 -48.75 -34.68 -4.29
C LYS A 3 -47.68 -35.71 -4.68
N VAL A 4 -47.45 -35.88 -5.98
CA VAL A 4 -46.44 -36.86 -6.50
C VAL A 4 -45.01 -36.36 -6.25
N CYS A 5 -44.78 -35.03 -6.34
CA CYS A 5 -43.49 -34.42 -6.10
C CYS A 5 -43.21 -34.07 -4.61
N GLY A 6 -44.14 -34.38 -3.70
CA GLY A 6 -43.96 -34.12 -2.25
C GLY A 6 -43.90 -32.66 -1.88
N VAL A 7 -44.44 -31.76 -2.71
CA VAL A 7 -44.41 -30.28 -2.49
C VAL A 7 -45.81 -29.72 -2.20
N SER A 8 -45.87 -28.70 -1.34
CA SER A 8 -47.17 -28.04 -1.08
C SER A 8 -47.62 -27.21 -2.30
N ARG A 9 -48.96 -27.16 -2.57
CA ARG A 9 -49.50 -26.33 -3.66
C ARG A 9 -49.09 -24.86 -3.49
N SER A 10 -49.17 -24.30 -2.30
CA SER A 10 -48.80 -22.91 -2.06
C SER A 10 -47.31 -22.66 -2.34
N GLY A 11 -46.42 -23.62 -1.97
CA GLY A 11 -44.98 -23.55 -2.28
C GLY A 11 -44.71 -23.55 -3.77
N TYR A 12 -45.44 -24.39 -4.54
CA TYR A 12 -45.31 -24.46 -6.00
C TYR A 12 -45.70 -23.13 -6.67
N TYR A 13 -46.90 -22.59 -6.35
CA TYR A 13 -47.36 -21.32 -6.96
C TYR A 13 -46.49 -20.14 -6.53
N LYS A 14 -46.01 -20.09 -5.28
CA LYS A 14 -45.01 -19.10 -4.83
C LYS A 14 -43.71 -19.21 -5.61
N HIS A 15 -43.28 -20.43 -5.90
CA HIS A 15 -42.06 -20.67 -6.70
C HIS A 15 -42.22 -20.12 -8.13
N LEU A 16 -43.35 -20.38 -8.77
CA LEU A 16 -43.68 -19.81 -10.11
C LEU A 16 -43.77 -18.28 -10.10
N ALA A 17 -44.51 -17.72 -9.13
CA ALA A 17 -44.69 -16.28 -9.03
C ALA A 17 -43.36 -15.50 -8.75
N THR A 18 -42.33 -16.19 -8.27
CA THR A 18 -41.01 -15.59 -8.01
C THR A 18 -39.94 -15.94 -9.04
N GLU A 19 -40.34 -16.58 -10.15
CA GLU A 19 -39.37 -17.04 -11.18
C GLU A 19 -38.64 -15.87 -11.85
N ASP A 20 -39.37 -14.84 -12.26
CA ASP A 20 -38.77 -13.63 -12.85
C ASP A 20 -37.83 -12.90 -11.87
N ILE A 21 -38.24 -12.83 -10.60
CA ILE A 21 -37.38 -12.21 -9.54
C ILE A 21 -36.11 -13.01 -9.36
N ARG A 22 -36.13 -14.32 -9.42
CA ARG A 22 -34.93 -15.18 -9.28
C ARG A 22 -34.04 -15.04 -10.50
N THR A 23 -34.61 -15.04 -11.71
CA THR A 23 -33.88 -14.88 -12.96
C THR A 23 -33.17 -13.52 -12.98
N ASN A 24 -33.85 -12.44 -12.59
CA ASN A 24 -33.24 -11.10 -12.48
C ASN A 24 -32.12 -11.07 -11.42
N LYS A 25 -32.30 -11.67 -10.24
CA LYS A 25 -31.27 -11.76 -9.22
C LYS A 25 -30.03 -12.56 -9.68
N GLU A 26 -30.22 -13.63 -10.43
CA GLU A 26 -29.10 -14.39 -10.97
C GLU A 26 -28.35 -13.60 -12.05
N ALA A 27 -29.07 -12.88 -12.93
CA ALA A 27 -28.46 -11.98 -13.91
C ALA A 27 -27.64 -10.87 -13.23
N GLU A 28 -28.19 -10.21 -12.20
CA GLU A 28 -27.46 -9.23 -11.39
C GLU A 28 -26.20 -9.82 -10.74
N LYS A 29 -26.31 -11.06 -10.24
CA LYS A 29 -25.18 -11.76 -9.63
C LYS A 29 -24.07 -12.02 -10.66
N VAL A 30 -24.39 -12.45 -11.86
CA VAL A 30 -23.42 -12.63 -12.95
C VAL A 30 -22.73 -11.32 -13.31
N ILE A 31 -23.47 -10.24 -13.45
CA ILE A 31 -22.91 -8.90 -13.71
C ILE A 31 -21.95 -8.50 -12.60
N LEU A 32 -22.33 -8.69 -11.33
CA LEU A 32 -21.49 -8.36 -10.19
C LEU A 32 -20.20 -9.18 -10.15
N ILE A 33 -20.29 -10.50 -10.46
CA ILE A 33 -19.10 -11.38 -10.54
C ILE A 33 -18.14 -10.89 -11.62
N ASN A 34 -18.64 -10.49 -12.79
CA ASN A 34 -17.80 -9.98 -13.87
C ASN A 34 -17.08 -8.69 -13.47
N LYS A 35 -17.77 -7.79 -12.76
CA LYS A 35 -17.17 -6.56 -12.20
C LYS A 35 -16.11 -6.88 -11.15
N ILE A 36 -16.36 -7.84 -10.25
CA ILE A 36 -15.37 -8.31 -9.26
C ILE A 36 -14.13 -8.86 -9.97
N LYS A 37 -14.30 -9.69 -11.00
CA LYS A 37 -13.18 -10.25 -11.80
C LYS A 37 -12.36 -9.13 -12.46
N LYS A 38 -13.02 -8.15 -13.07
CA LYS A 38 -12.35 -7.00 -13.69
C LYS A 38 -11.52 -6.22 -12.66
N ILE A 39 -12.12 -5.79 -11.55
CA ILE A 39 -11.42 -5.06 -10.48
C ILE A 39 -10.24 -5.87 -9.95
N HIS A 40 -10.40 -7.18 -9.77
CA HIS A 40 -9.34 -8.07 -9.31
C HIS A 40 -8.15 -8.10 -10.28
N ILE A 41 -8.41 -8.17 -11.59
CA ILE A 41 -7.37 -8.14 -12.63
C ILE A 41 -6.70 -6.76 -12.67
N ASP A 42 -7.46 -5.69 -12.71
CA ASP A 42 -6.98 -4.30 -12.79
C ASP A 42 -6.12 -3.94 -11.56
N SER A 43 -6.43 -4.52 -10.40
CA SER A 43 -5.64 -4.39 -9.18
C SER A 43 -4.42 -5.33 -9.11
N ARG A 44 -3.96 -5.90 -10.20
CA ARG A 44 -2.85 -6.89 -10.24
C ARG A 44 -3.09 -8.08 -9.31
N LYS A 45 -4.34 -8.48 -9.13
CA LYS A 45 -4.79 -9.56 -8.24
C LYS A 45 -4.45 -9.32 -6.75
N THR A 46 -4.18 -8.08 -6.35
CA THR A 46 -3.80 -7.75 -4.96
C THR A 46 -4.98 -7.43 -4.05
N TYR A 47 -6.16 -7.12 -4.64
CA TYR A 47 -7.32 -6.71 -3.84
C TYR A 47 -8.10 -7.91 -3.29
N GLY A 48 -8.29 -7.88 -1.96
CA GLY A 48 -9.29 -8.72 -1.28
C GLY A 48 -10.66 -8.04 -1.24
N SER A 49 -11.63 -8.74 -0.65
CA SER A 49 -13.03 -8.28 -0.58
C SER A 49 -13.24 -6.85 -0.04
N PRO A 50 -12.44 -6.32 0.92
CA PRO A 50 -12.65 -4.95 1.39
C PRO A 50 -12.41 -3.90 0.28
N ARG A 51 -11.26 -4.00 -0.43
CA ARG A 51 -10.92 -3.06 -1.50
C ARG A 51 -11.83 -3.21 -2.71
N ILE A 52 -12.19 -4.45 -3.09
CA ILE A 52 -13.14 -4.70 -4.18
C ILE A 52 -14.52 -4.12 -3.85
N ALA A 53 -15.02 -4.29 -2.62
CA ALA A 53 -16.28 -3.70 -2.21
C ALA A 53 -16.23 -2.16 -2.23
N ALA A 54 -15.14 -1.57 -1.75
CA ALA A 54 -14.93 -0.12 -1.81
C ALA A 54 -14.94 0.40 -3.26
N THR A 55 -14.21 -0.28 -4.18
CA THR A 55 -14.20 0.08 -5.61
C THR A 55 -15.59 -0.04 -6.25
N LEU A 56 -16.33 -1.10 -5.94
CA LEU A 56 -17.70 -1.29 -6.47
C LEU A 56 -18.61 -0.16 -6.00
N ASN A 57 -18.59 0.18 -4.71
CA ASN A 57 -19.41 1.23 -4.13
C ASN A 57 -19.05 2.62 -4.69
N ALA A 58 -17.76 2.91 -4.86
CA ALA A 58 -17.30 4.16 -5.50
C ALA A 58 -17.79 4.29 -6.94
N ASN A 59 -17.98 3.14 -7.64
CA ASN A 59 -18.53 3.09 -9.00
C ASN A 59 -20.07 2.97 -9.04
N GLY A 60 -20.78 3.26 -7.96
CA GLY A 60 -22.24 3.23 -7.87
C GLY A 60 -22.86 1.84 -7.75
N HIS A 61 -22.08 0.80 -7.48
CA HIS A 61 -22.57 -0.59 -7.34
C HIS A 61 -22.60 -1.01 -5.88
N ILE A 62 -23.75 -0.87 -5.24
CA ILE A 62 -23.93 -1.20 -3.82
C ILE A 62 -23.66 -2.69 -3.56
N ALA A 63 -22.54 -2.97 -2.94
CA ALA A 63 -22.14 -4.32 -2.55
C ALA A 63 -21.47 -4.33 -1.17
N SER A 64 -22.03 -5.11 -0.23
CA SER A 64 -21.38 -5.29 1.06
C SER A 64 -20.11 -6.15 0.93
N GLN A 65 -19.11 -5.88 1.78
CA GLN A 65 -17.89 -6.69 1.84
C GLN A 65 -18.19 -8.19 2.00
N LYS A 66 -19.21 -8.54 2.82
CA LYS A 66 -19.63 -9.94 3.05
C LYS A 66 -20.15 -10.60 1.78
N ARG A 67 -20.97 -9.87 0.98
CA ARG A 67 -21.47 -10.35 -0.33
C ARG A 67 -20.31 -10.56 -1.29
N VAL A 68 -19.41 -9.59 -1.39
CA VAL A 68 -18.21 -9.68 -2.26
C VAL A 68 -17.32 -10.85 -1.84
N ALA A 69 -17.04 -11.03 -0.54
CA ALA A 69 -16.23 -12.14 -0.04
C ALA A 69 -16.83 -13.51 -0.40
N LYS A 70 -18.16 -13.66 -0.27
CA LYS A 70 -18.89 -14.87 -0.66
C LYS A 70 -18.74 -15.15 -2.15
N LEU A 71 -18.97 -14.16 -3.01
CA LEU A 71 -18.86 -14.30 -4.48
C LEU A 71 -17.43 -14.60 -4.92
N MET A 72 -16.44 -13.97 -4.31
CA MET A 72 -15.02 -14.28 -4.56
C MET A 72 -14.71 -15.74 -4.24
N LYS A 73 -15.16 -16.23 -3.07
CA LYS A 73 -14.96 -17.62 -2.66
C LYS A 73 -15.64 -18.61 -3.62
N GLU A 74 -16.90 -18.36 -4.00
CA GLU A 74 -17.67 -19.20 -4.94
C GLU A 74 -17.03 -19.28 -6.34
N ASN A 75 -16.29 -18.24 -6.74
CA ASN A 75 -15.63 -18.15 -8.05
C ASN A 75 -14.11 -18.36 -8.00
N SER A 76 -13.56 -18.89 -6.90
CA SER A 76 -12.13 -19.14 -6.71
C SER A 76 -11.23 -17.91 -6.95
N ILE A 77 -11.74 -16.70 -6.63
CA ILE A 77 -10.99 -15.46 -6.72
C ILE A 77 -10.30 -15.20 -5.38
N GLN A 78 -8.98 -15.16 -5.38
CA GLN A 78 -8.18 -14.92 -4.18
C GLN A 78 -7.14 -13.83 -4.42
N ALA A 79 -7.00 -12.91 -3.46
CA ALA A 79 -5.91 -11.94 -3.49
C ALA A 79 -4.57 -12.63 -3.28
N ILE A 80 -3.54 -12.14 -3.98
CA ILE A 80 -2.17 -12.59 -3.76
C ILE A 80 -1.80 -12.35 -2.30
N SER A 81 -1.44 -13.41 -1.58
CA SER A 81 -1.03 -13.36 -0.18
C SER A 81 0.14 -14.31 0.07
N TYR A 82 1.30 -13.74 0.37
CA TYR A 82 2.46 -14.51 0.80
C TYR A 82 2.62 -14.45 2.32
N LYS A 83 2.84 -15.62 2.96
CA LYS A 83 3.12 -15.69 4.40
C LYS A 83 4.49 -15.07 4.68
N LYS A 84 4.54 -14.17 5.65
CA LYS A 84 5.79 -13.52 6.07
C LYS A 84 6.65 -14.48 6.90
N PHE A 85 7.91 -14.66 6.54
CA PHE A 85 8.92 -15.19 7.47
C PHE A 85 9.28 -14.08 8.46
N ARG A 86 9.05 -14.30 9.75
CA ARG A 86 9.41 -13.34 10.80
C ARG A 86 10.87 -13.61 11.22
N SER A 87 11.79 -12.75 10.85
CA SER A 87 13.10 -12.68 11.49
C SER A 87 12.99 -11.78 12.73
N LYS A 88 13.51 -12.24 13.88
CA LYS A 88 13.64 -11.40 15.07
C LYS A 88 14.90 -10.56 14.92
N SER A 89 14.79 -9.25 14.80
CA SER A 89 15.93 -8.35 14.88
C SER A 89 16.28 -8.09 16.35
N LYS A 90 17.58 -8.14 16.68
CA LYS A 90 18.10 -7.71 17.99
C LYS A 90 18.20 -6.18 17.99
N ALA A 91 17.60 -5.55 18.98
CA ALA A 91 17.68 -4.10 19.17
C ALA A 91 19.06 -3.71 19.72
N SER A 92 19.75 -2.77 19.10
CA SER A 92 20.95 -2.12 19.59
C SER A 92 20.62 -0.92 20.50
N ASN A 93 21.48 -0.72 21.52
CA ASN A 93 21.18 0.10 22.71
C ASN A 93 21.81 1.51 22.67
N GLU A 94 21.55 2.34 21.65
CA GLU A 94 21.99 3.73 21.67
C GLU A 94 20.91 4.69 21.20
N SER A 95 20.59 5.67 22.05
CA SER A 95 19.67 6.78 21.72
C SER A 95 20.51 8.01 21.36
N ILE A 96 20.43 8.48 20.12
CA ILE A 96 21.22 9.64 19.67
C ILE A 96 20.34 10.79 19.20
N GLU A 97 19.12 10.53 18.72
CA GLU A 97 18.19 11.56 18.28
C GLU A 97 16.79 11.31 18.88
N GLU A 98 16.07 12.41 19.14
CA GLU A 98 14.76 12.37 19.78
C GLU A 98 13.65 11.96 18.77
N ASN A 99 12.63 11.28 19.27
CA ASN A 99 11.45 10.97 18.48
C ASN A 99 10.48 12.16 18.49
N LEU A 100 10.51 12.95 17.44
CA LEU A 100 9.71 14.18 17.32
C LEU A 100 8.27 13.92 16.85
N ILE A 101 7.95 12.71 16.34
CA ILE A 101 6.65 12.47 15.69
C ILE A 101 5.63 11.73 16.56
N LYS A 102 6.01 11.29 17.76
CA LYS A 102 5.22 10.39 18.61
C LYS A 102 3.77 10.84 18.89
N ASN A 103 3.53 12.15 18.95
CA ASN A 103 2.21 12.71 19.26
C ASN A 103 1.77 13.77 18.24
N LEU A 104 2.45 13.86 17.10
CA LEU A 104 2.08 14.83 16.07
C LEU A 104 0.91 14.32 15.24
N LYS A 105 -0.10 15.15 15.08
CA LYS A 105 -1.15 14.95 14.10
C LYS A 105 -0.62 15.46 12.75
N VAL A 106 -0.66 14.61 11.75
CA VAL A 106 -0.28 14.97 10.38
C VAL A 106 -1.55 15.31 9.63
N ASP A 107 -1.71 16.57 9.27
CA ASP A 107 -2.93 17.10 8.64
C ASP A 107 -2.68 17.76 7.28
N ALA A 108 -1.42 17.83 6.83
CA ALA A 108 -1.05 18.33 5.52
C ALA A 108 0.12 17.56 4.90
N PRO A 109 0.23 17.55 3.56
CA PRO A 109 1.40 17.01 2.86
C PRO A 109 2.69 17.77 3.26
N ASN A 110 3.82 17.08 3.17
CA ASN A 110 5.16 17.62 3.40
C ASN A 110 5.45 18.12 4.83
N GLN A 111 4.63 17.75 5.82
CA GLN A 111 4.95 17.99 7.24
C GLN A 111 5.94 16.98 7.78
N ILE A 112 5.71 15.71 7.48
CA ILE A 112 6.54 14.60 7.94
C ILE A 112 6.81 13.65 6.78
N TRP A 113 8.08 13.46 6.48
CA TRP A 113 8.54 12.40 5.62
C TRP A 113 9.12 11.25 6.44
N VAL A 114 8.81 10.02 6.07
CA VAL A 114 9.38 8.83 6.70
C VAL A 114 10.24 8.08 5.68
N THR A 115 11.38 7.56 6.13
CA THR A 115 12.34 6.87 5.27
C THR A 115 12.81 5.55 5.86
N ASP A 116 13.08 4.58 5.00
CA ASP A 116 13.62 3.28 5.38
C ASP A 116 14.31 2.60 4.19
N ILE A 117 15.16 1.62 4.47
CA ILE A 117 15.84 0.79 3.47
C ILE A 117 15.34 -0.65 3.57
N THR A 118 14.98 -1.23 2.43
CA THR A 118 14.64 -2.66 2.38
C THR A 118 15.51 -3.42 1.40
N TYR A 119 15.70 -4.71 1.69
CA TYR A 119 16.53 -5.64 0.93
C TYR A 119 15.69 -6.38 -0.10
N ILE A 120 16.20 -6.51 -1.32
CA ILE A 120 15.56 -7.24 -2.41
C ILE A 120 16.61 -8.15 -3.06
N TRP A 121 16.33 -9.45 -3.06
CA TRP A 121 17.20 -10.43 -3.70
C TRP A 121 16.98 -10.45 -5.20
N THR A 122 18.06 -10.41 -5.97
CA THR A 122 18.06 -10.60 -7.42
C THR A 122 18.84 -11.87 -7.79
N LYS A 123 18.85 -12.27 -9.06
CA LYS A 123 19.57 -13.49 -9.53
C LYS A 123 21.05 -13.54 -9.13
N LYS A 124 21.68 -12.37 -8.92
CA LYS A 124 23.13 -12.31 -8.71
C LYS A 124 23.52 -11.80 -7.32
N ARG A 125 22.73 -10.87 -6.73
CA ARG A 125 23.10 -10.21 -5.47
C ARG A 125 21.90 -9.54 -4.79
N TRP A 126 22.14 -9.09 -3.57
CA TRP A 126 21.21 -8.20 -2.89
C TRP A 126 21.21 -6.80 -3.52
N MET A 127 20.02 -6.23 -3.63
CA MET A 127 19.79 -4.83 -3.94
C MET A 127 19.13 -4.16 -2.73
N TYR A 128 19.36 -2.87 -2.59
CA TYR A 128 18.88 -2.07 -1.46
C TYR A 128 17.99 -0.97 -1.99
N LEU A 129 16.71 -1.00 -1.61
CA LEU A 129 15.75 0.02 -1.96
C LEU A 129 15.62 0.99 -0.80
N SER A 130 16.09 2.22 -0.97
CA SER A 130 15.81 3.35 -0.10
C SER A 130 14.57 4.07 -0.60
N SER A 131 13.62 4.36 0.28
CA SER A 131 12.35 5.01 -0.07
C SER A 131 12.03 6.12 0.91
N ILE A 132 11.42 7.19 0.43
CA ILE A 132 10.86 8.28 1.25
C ILE A 132 9.37 8.38 0.95
N MET A 133 8.57 8.35 2.00
CA MET A 133 7.11 8.46 1.97
C MET A 133 6.66 9.72 2.68
N ASP A 134 5.72 10.44 2.09
CA ASP A 134 4.94 11.45 2.80
C ASP A 134 3.96 10.75 3.75
N LEU A 135 4.04 11.09 5.04
CA LEU A 135 3.24 10.40 6.07
C LEU A 135 1.75 10.76 5.99
N TYR A 136 1.39 11.94 5.46
CA TYR A 136 0.02 12.36 5.27
C TYR A 136 -0.69 11.53 4.21
N SER A 137 -0.15 11.54 2.99
CA SER A 137 -0.78 10.90 1.83
C SER A 137 -0.38 9.43 1.64
N ARG A 138 0.62 8.94 2.37
CA ARG A 138 1.25 7.62 2.15
C ARG A 138 1.92 7.48 0.77
N LYS A 139 2.09 8.57 0.04
CA LYS A 139 2.73 8.61 -1.28
C LYS A 139 4.23 8.38 -1.16
N ILE A 140 4.77 7.50 -1.97
CA ILE A 140 6.23 7.36 -2.11
C ILE A 140 6.70 8.50 -2.99
N ILE A 141 7.38 9.48 -2.40
CA ILE A 141 7.82 10.70 -3.08
C ILE A 141 9.18 10.55 -3.75
N ALA A 142 10.03 9.66 -3.21
CA ALA A 142 11.30 9.31 -3.80
C ALA A 142 11.69 7.88 -3.47
N HIS A 143 12.35 7.23 -4.41
CA HIS A 143 12.97 5.92 -4.19
C HIS A 143 14.20 5.75 -5.08
N ILE A 144 15.21 5.08 -4.57
CA ILE A 144 16.42 4.69 -5.29
C ILE A 144 16.77 3.25 -4.91
N ILE A 145 17.16 2.46 -5.90
CA ILE A 145 17.63 1.11 -5.70
C ILE A 145 19.09 1.01 -6.16
N ASP A 146 19.95 0.48 -5.30
CA ASP A 146 21.39 0.34 -5.53
C ASP A 146 21.88 -1.05 -5.06
N ASP A 147 23.05 -1.46 -5.50
CA ASP A 147 23.73 -2.68 -5.04
C ASP A 147 24.61 -2.45 -3.79
N ARG A 148 24.71 -1.21 -3.32
CA ARG A 148 25.41 -0.83 -2.09
C ARG A 148 24.48 -0.14 -1.12
N MET A 149 24.61 -0.52 0.16
CA MET A 149 23.85 0.06 1.27
C MET A 149 24.74 1.03 2.06
N ASP A 150 25.18 2.09 1.42
CA ASP A 150 26.00 3.14 2.03
C ASP A 150 25.20 4.45 2.24
N SER A 151 25.87 5.46 2.78
CA SER A 151 25.26 6.76 3.04
C SER A 151 24.88 7.50 1.76
N SER A 152 25.50 7.18 0.61
CA SER A 152 25.18 7.82 -0.66
C SER A 152 23.79 7.48 -1.13
N LEU A 153 23.31 6.25 -0.89
CA LEU A 153 21.99 5.80 -1.22
C LEU A 153 20.91 6.69 -0.57
N VAL A 154 20.98 6.89 0.74
CA VAL A 154 19.99 7.70 1.48
C VAL A 154 20.11 9.20 1.16
N VAL A 155 21.33 9.68 0.95
CA VAL A 155 21.60 11.08 0.53
C VAL A 155 20.99 11.37 -0.83
N ASN A 156 21.18 10.48 -1.81
CA ASN A 156 20.63 10.66 -3.15
C ASN A 156 19.09 10.53 -3.15
N THR A 157 18.54 9.61 -2.35
CA THR A 157 17.09 9.50 -2.19
C THR A 157 16.48 10.77 -1.60
N LEU A 158 17.13 11.38 -0.59
CA LEU A 158 16.67 12.64 -0.02
C LEU A 158 16.78 13.81 -1.01
N LYS A 159 17.88 13.91 -1.76
CA LYS A 159 18.03 14.91 -2.83
C LYS A 159 16.92 14.79 -3.87
N LEU A 160 16.60 13.57 -4.28
CA LEU A 160 15.50 13.30 -5.21
C LEU A 160 14.15 13.73 -4.63
N ALA A 161 13.87 13.45 -3.35
CA ALA A 161 12.64 13.90 -2.68
C ALA A 161 12.53 15.42 -2.67
N ILE A 162 13.60 16.12 -2.30
CA ILE A 162 13.66 17.59 -2.29
C ILE A 162 13.44 18.16 -3.69
N SER A 163 14.04 17.56 -4.73
CA SER A 163 13.86 18.04 -6.10
C SER A 163 12.44 17.86 -6.63
N ARG A 164 11.73 16.82 -6.18
CA ARG A 164 10.34 16.54 -6.61
C ARG A 164 9.29 17.36 -5.88
N ARG A 165 9.54 17.69 -4.61
CA ARG A 165 8.54 18.29 -3.71
C ARG A 165 8.85 19.72 -3.27
N GLY A 166 10.08 20.15 -3.42
CA GLY A 166 10.56 21.34 -2.71
C GLY A 166 10.71 21.07 -1.21
N LEU A 167 10.86 22.15 -0.46
CA LEU A 167 11.02 22.13 1.00
C LEU A 167 9.86 22.89 1.64
N ALA A 168 9.12 22.22 2.50
CA ALA A 168 8.14 22.86 3.38
C ALA A 168 8.84 23.39 4.64
N GLU A 169 8.28 24.45 5.22
CA GLU A 169 8.73 24.94 6.51
C GLU A 169 8.54 23.86 7.59
N ASN A 170 9.53 23.73 8.46
CA ASN A 170 9.50 22.78 9.57
C ASN A 170 9.36 21.30 9.19
N LEU A 171 9.75 20.92 7.98
CA LEU A 171 9.74 19.53 7.54
C LEU A 171 10.52 18.63 8.51
N ILE A 172 9.90 17.55 8.93
CA ILE A 172 10.52 16.51 9.75
C ILE A 172 10.81 15.29 8.87
N LEU A 173 12.05 14.80 8.90
CA LEU A 173 12.41 13.50 8.30
C LEU A 173 12.63 12.47 9.40
N HIS A 174 11.78 11.46 9.43
CA HIS A 174 11.85 10.38 10.42
C HIS A 174 12.43 9.11 9.82
N SER A 175 13.37 8.47 10.54
CA SER A 175 14.03 7.23 10.12
C SER A 175 14.22 6.27 11.29
N ASP A 176 14.64 5.05 10.99
CA ASP A 176 15.27 4.16 11.97
C ASP A 176 16.65 4.69 12.39
N LYS A 177 17.32 3.94 13.28
CA LYS A 177 18.68 4.26 13.77
C LYS A 177 19.81 3.68 12.90
N GLY A 178 19.55 3.41 11.63
CA GLY A 178 20.55 2.91 10.70
C GLY A 178 21.79 3.81 10.60
N SER A 179 22.97 3.22 10.45
CA SER A 179 24.23 3.96 10.35
C SER A 179 24.26 4.95 9.20
N GLN A 180 23.52 4.66 8.11
CA GLN A 180 23.37 5.52 6.94
C GLN A 180 22.74 6.86 7.30
N TYR A 181 21.67 6.86 8.12
CA TYR A 181 20.96 8.06 8.58
C TYR A 181 21.73 8.85 9.66
N ARG A 182 22.72 8.21 10.33
CA ARG A 182 23.57 8.85 11.32
C ARG A 182 24.87 9.42 10.71
N SER A 183 25.13 9.18 9.43
CA SER A 183 26.33 9.65 8.76
C SER A 183 26.41 11.18 8.72
N ASN A 184 27.63 11.72 8.84
CA ASN A 184 27.86 13.17 8.81
C ASN A 184 27.36 13.82 7.53
N ILE A 185 27.52 13.14 6.38
CA ILE A 185 27.06 13.65 5.07
C ILE A 185 25.55 13.81 5.07
N PHE A 186 24.82 12.83 5.61
CA PHE A 186 23.35 12.89 5.68
C PHE A 186 22.88 14.00 6.61
N LYS A 187 23.48 14.11 7.82
CA LYS A 187 23.19 15.18 8.80
C LYS A 187 23.49 16.57 8.24
N GLN A 188 24.59 16.76 7.52
CA GLN A 188 24.90 18.03 6.83
C GLN A 188 23.87 18.37 5.76
N LEU A 189 23.40 17.39 4.98
CA LEU A 189 22.35 17.62 4.00
C LEU A 189 21.03 18.07 4.66
N LEU A 190 20.62 17.45 5.76
CA LEU A 190 19.44 17.84 6.54
C LEU A 190 19.58 19.28 7.04
N LYS A 191 20.71 19.59 7.69
CA LYS A 191 21.01 20.94 8.21
C LYS A 191 21.01 22.01 7.14
N LYS A 192 21.64 21.73 5.98
CA LYS A 192 21.66 22.63 4.82
C LYS A 192 20.26 23.00 4.33
N ASN A 193 19.31 22.07 4.44
CA ASN A 193 17.93 22.22 3.96
C ASN A 193 16.92 22.53 5.08
N ASN A 194 17.37 22.85 6.29
CA ASN A 194 16.52 23.11 7.47
C ASN A 194 15.52 22.00 7.78
N ILE A 195 15.86 20.73 7.46
CA ILE A 195 15.03 19.57 7.76
C ILE A 195 15.36 19.06 9.17
N LYS A 196 14.33 18.92 10.01
CA LYS A 196 14.48 18.36 11.36
C LYS A 196 14.60 16.85 11.29
N GLN A 197 15.69 16.30 11.86
CA GLN A 197 15.86 14.86 11.96
C GLN A 197 15.10 14.30 13.16
N SER A 198 14.37 13.22 12.94
CA SER A 198 13.70 12.44 13.97
C SER A 198 14.04 10.97 13.82
N MET A 199 14.26 10.26 14.94
CA MET A 199 14.56 8.83 14.91
C MET A 199 13.66 8.04 15.85
N CYS A 200 13.38 6.78 15.48
CA CYS A 200 12.59 5.87 16.30
C CYS A 200 13.13 5.79 17.73
N GLY A 201 12.25 5.92 18.73
CA GLY A 201 12.57 5.69 20.13
C GLY A 201 12.97 4.24 20.41
N LYS A 202 13.54 3.98 21.61
CA LYS A 202 13.87 2.62 22.05
C LYS A 202 12.60 1.77 22.16
N GLY A 203 12.51 0.69 21.37
CA GLY A 203 11.40 -0.28 21.44
C GLY A 203 10.10 0.14 20.77
N ASN A 204 10.03 1.29 20.11
CA ASN A 204 8.82 1.77 19.45
C ASN A 204 8.94 1.73 17.91
N CYS A 205 8.67 0.56 17.32
CA CYS A 205 8.64 0.38 15.85
C CYS A 205 7.36 0.95 15.21
N TYR A 206 6.39 1.42 16.00
CA TYR A 206 5.12 1.91 15.45
C TYR A 206 5.26 3.20 14.65
N ASP A 207 6.30 3.97 14.92
CA ASP A 207 6.52 5.27 14.29
C ASP A 207 6.92 5.13 12.81
N ASN A 208 7.53 3.99 12.40
CA ASN A 208 7.85 3.67 11.01
C ASN A 208 6.91 2.61 10.38
N ALA A 209 5.78 2.31 11.05
CA ALA A 209 4.83 1.28 10.59
C ALA A 209 4.29 1.53 9.17
N ALA A 210 4.21 2.79 8.75
CA ALA A 210 3.79 3.15 7.40
C ALA A 210 4.78 2.63 6.35
N MET A 211 6.08 2.85 6.54
CA MET A 211 7.13 2.33 5.65
C MET A 211 7.24 0.82 5.70
N GLU A 212 7.16 0.22 6.90
CA GLU A 212 7.13 -1.25 7.04
C GLU A 212 5.95 -1.87 6.29
N SER A 213 4.78 -1.24 6.36
CA SER A 213 3.57 -1.65 5.63
C SER A 213 3.77 -1.55 4.13
N PHE A 214 4.37 -0.46 3.64
CA PHE A 214 4.72 -0.29 2.23
C PHE A 214 5.69 -1.37 1.75
N HIS A 215 6.82 -1.56 2.43
CA HIS A 215 7.80 -2.58 2.07
C HIS A 215 7.21 -4.00 2.10
N SER A 216 6.35 -4.28 3.08
CA SER A 216 5.62 -5.54 3.15
C SER A 216 4.67 -5.73 1.96
N SER A 217 3.97 -4.66 1.54
CA SER A 217 3.08 -4.68 0.38
C SER A 217 3.87 -4.89 -0.91
N LEU A 218 4.93 -4.10 -1.15
CA LEU A 218 5.82 -4.27 -2.29
C LEU A 218 6.33 -5.71 -2.41
N LYS A 219 6.84 -6.27 -1.31
CA LYS A 219 7.37 -7.65 -1.32
C LYS A 219 6.29 -8.69 -1.59
N LYS A 220 5.12 -8.57 -0.97
CA LYS A 220 4.04 -9.54 -1.10
C LYS A 220 3.28 -9.45 -2.42
N GLU A 221 3.12 -8.25 -2.94
CA GLU A 221 2.29 -7.98 -4.11
C GLU A 221 3.10 -8.02 -5.41
N GLN A 222 4.41 -7.69 -5.33
CA GLN A 222 5.25 -7.56 -6.51
C GLN A 222 6.47 -8.48 -6.53
N ILE A 223 7.24 -8.58 -5.44
CA ILE A 223 8.53 -9.29 -5.49
C ILE A 223 8.33 -10.82 -5.37
N TYR A 224 7.65 -11.28 -4.32
CA TYR A 224 7.53 -12.72 -4.05
C TYR A 224 6.64 -13.49 -5.04
N PRO A 225 5.58 -12.89 -5.64
CA PRO A 225 4.76 -13.60 -6.63
C PRO A 225 5.46 -13.80 -7.97
N ASN A 226 6.48 -13.03 -8.26
CA ASN A 226 7.16 -13.03 -9.55
C ASN A 226 8.49 -13.81 -9.49
N PRO A 227 9.00 -14.31 -10.62
CA PRO A 227 10.32 -14.92 -10.68
C PRO A 227 11.42 -13.96 -10.20
N ILE A 228 12.48 -14.51 -9.66
CA ILE A 228 13.67 -13.72 -9.31
C ILE A 228 14.29 -13.18 -10.60
N LEU A 229 14.34 -11.86 -10.72
CA LEU A 229 14.80 -11.14 -11.89
C LEU A 229 16.27 -10.70 -11.77
N ASP A 230 16.85 -10.22 -12.86
CA ASP A 230 18.13 -9.54 -12.81
C ASP A 230 17.98 -8.12 -12.21
N GLN A 231 19.09 -7.38 -12.12
CA GLN A 231 19.09 -6.06 -11.47
C GLN A 231 18.24 -5.04 -12.24
N LYS A 232 18.39 -4.96 -13.57
CA LYS A 232 17.68 -3.98 -14.40
C LYS A 232 16.18 -4.27 -14.44
N GLU A 233 15.82 -5.53 -14.63
CA GLU A 233 14.43 -5.97 -14.61
C GLU A 233 13.79 -5.69 -13.24
N THR A 234 14.53 -5.94 -12.13
CA THR A 234 14.06 -5.65 -10.77
C THR A 234 13.86 -4.14 -10.55
N GLN A 235 14.75 -3.30 -11.05
CA GLN A 235 14.61 -1.84 -10.99
C GLN A 235 13.34 -1.36 -11.70
N LEU A 236 13.13 -1.84 -12.94
CA LEU A 236 11.94 -1.50 -13.73
C LEU A 236 10.65 -1.99 -13.07
N GLN A 237 10.67 -3.20 -12.52
CA GLN A 237 9.54 -3.80 -11.81
C GLN A 237 9.15 -3.00 -10.57
N ILE A 238 10.12 -2.53 -9.79
CA ILE A 238 9.89 -1.71 -8.61
C ILE A 238 9.38 -0.33 -9.00
N PHE A 239 9.97 0.29 -10.03
CA PHE A 239 9.53 1.56 -10.56
C PHE A 239 8.06 1.49 -11.01
N ASP A 240 7.71 0.50 -11.83
CA ASP A 240 6.34 0.29 -12.29
C ASP A 240 5.37 0.02 -11.13
N TYR A 241 5.80 -0.74 -10.11
CA TYR A 241 4.95 -0.94 -8.93
C TYR A 241 4.73 0.36 -8.15
N ILE A 242 5.77 1.15 -7.91
CA ILE A 242 5.66 2.36 -7.09
C ILE A 242 4.92 3.47 -7.83
N GLU A 243 5.40 3.84 -9.03
CA GLU A 243 4.89 4.99 -9.77
C GLU A 243 3.61 4.65 -10.56
N GLY A 244 3.55 3.44 -11.13
CA GLY A 244 2.41 3.01 -11.95
C GLY A 244 1.23 2.47 -11.15
N PHE A 245 1.47 1.84 -10.00
CA PHE A 245 0.40 1.18 -9.26
C PHE A 245 0.22 1.71 -7.84
N TYR A 246 1.26 1.69 -6.98
CA TYR A 246 1.11 2.02 -5.57
C TYR A 246 0.64 3.46 -5.35
N ASN A 247 1.30 4.42 -5.97
CA ASN A 247 0.94 5.83 -5.80
C ASN A 247 -0.40 6.18 -6.46
N LYS A 248 -0.65 5.69 -7.68
CA LYS A 248 -1.79 6.11 -8.51
C LYS A 248 -3.07 5.31 -8.29
N ASN A 249 -2.94 3.99 -8.10
CA ASN A 249 -4.08 3.09 -8.20
C ASN A 249 -4.36 2.30 -6.92
N ARG A 250 -3.34 2.06 -6.09
CA ARG A 250 -3.50 1.17 -4.95
C ARG A 250 -4.28 1.81 -3.82
N LEU A 251 -5.48 1.29 -3.55
CA LEU A 251 -6.35 1.77 -2.48
C LEU A 251 -5.78 1.46 -1.09
N HIS A 252 -5.86 2.44 -0.20
CA HIS A 252 -5.41 2.34 1.18
C HIS A 252 -6.58 2.46 2.16
N SER A 253 -6.73 1.50 3.07
CA SER A 253 -7.78 1.55 4.09
C SER A 253 -7.61 2.71 5.07
N SER A 254 -6.38 3.18 5.29
CA SER A 254 -6.08 4.36 6.13
C SER A 254 -6.35 5.70 5.42
N LEU A 255 -6.68 5.67 4.14
CA LEU A 255 -7.01 6.82 3.31
C LEU A 255 -8.43 6.68 2.73
N ASP A 256 -9.35 6.08 3.48
CA ASP A 256 -10.74 5.86 3.06
C ASP A 256 -10.89 5.17 1.70
N TYR A 257 -10.00 4.21 1.44
CA TYR A 257 -9.97 3.44 0.19
C TYR A 257 -9.80 4.30 -1.08
N VAL A 258 -8.97 5.33 -1.00
CA VAL A 258 -8.44 6.02 -2.18
C VAL A 258 -6.94 5.75 -2.33
N SER A 259 -6.36 6.08 -3.49
CA SER A 259 -4.92 5.99 -3.70
C SER A 259 -4.19 7.18 -3.06
N PRO A 260 -2.88 7.06 -2.77
CA PRO A 260 -2.07 8.14 -2.24
C PRO A 260 -2.16 9.43 -3.07
N GLU A 261 -2.14 9.32 -4.38
CA GLU A 261 -2.21 10.47 -5.29
C GLU A 261 -3.57 11.17 -5.21
N VAL A 262 -4.66 10.44 -5.34
CA VAL A 262 -6.03 10.99 -5.23
C VAL A 262 -6.28 11.61 -3.84
N PHE A 263 -5.73 11.01 -2.78
CA PHE A 263 -5.87 11.58 -1.43
C PHE A 263 -5.18 12.92 -1.29
N GLU A 264 -4.01 13.07 -1.90
CA GLU A 264 -3.25 14.33 -1.90
C GLU A 264 -3.89 15.40 -2.79
N GLU A 265 -4.39 15.01 -3.97
CA GLU A 265 -5.14 15.91 -4.88
C GLU A 265 -6.37 16.53 -4.20
N LYS A 266 -7.16 15.73 -3.50
CA LYS A 266 -8.29 16.23 -2.70
C LYS A 266 -7.91 17.25 -1.64
N TYR A 267 -6.73 17.09 -1.01
CA TYR A 267 -6.24 18.09 -0.07
C TYR A 267 -5.96 19.41 -0.78
N LEU A 268 -5.28 19.37 -1.93
CA LEU A 268 -4.94 20.57 -2.70
C LEU A 268 -6.19 21.31 -3.20
N GLU A 269 -7.21 20.57 -3.65
CA GLU A 269 -8.50 21.16 -4.06
C GLU A 269 -9.24 21.85 -2.90
N ASN A 270 -9.09 21.35 -1.67
CA ASN A 270 -9.74 21.96 -0.50
C ASN A 270 -9.01 23.18 0.05
N VAL A 271 -7.74 23.41 -0.32
CA VAL A 271 -6.90 24.51 0.18
C VAL A 271 -6.76 25.63 -0.86
N SER A 272 -7.09 25.35 -2.14
CA SER A 272 -7.12 26.32 -3.24
C SER A 272 -8.43 27.10 -3.22
#